data_0149f511701bf2cfb7ae78b5f6960320
#
_entry.id   0149f511701bf2cfb7ae78b5f6960320
#
_cell.length_a   1.000
_cell.length_b   1.000
_cell.length_c   1.000
_cell.angle_alpha   90.00
_cell.angle_beta   90.00
_cell.angle_gamma   90.00
#
_symmetry.space_group_name_H-M   'P 1'
#
loop_
_entity.id
_entity.type
_entity.pdbx_description
1 polymer ?
#
loop_
_entity_poly.entity_id
_entity_poly.type
_entity_poly.pdbx_seq_one_letter_code
_entity_poly.pdbx_strand_id
1 'polypeptide(L)'
;MYHAVIFDVDGTLVDSNDDHALAWVQAITESGRRVEFSRVRPLIGMGGDKLLPEVTGLSIDSPEGKAIASRRRDIFQRDHLPHLKPTRGAQALLEWLRDDRQKLLVASSAEDDELRQLLDVAGASRLIESATSSDDAERSKPDPDIVAAALRRAGVPAAEVIMVGDTPYDVAAALRAGIEIIGLRSGGWSDQELTGAVAVYADPEDLLEHYDLSPFKRPLPARSP
;
A
#
# COMPACT_ATOMS: atom_id res chain seq x y z
N MET A 1 -4.48 7.53 -22.09
CA MET A 1 -4.65 7.97 -20.70
C MET A 1 -5.10 6.78 -19.88
N TYR A 2 -4.66 6.68 -18.63
CA TYR A 2 -5.15 5.66 -17.69
C TYR A 2 -6.62 5.92 -17.38
N HIS A 3 -7.37 4.84 -17.11
CA HIS A 3 -8.80 4.89 -16.76
C HIS A 3 -9.05 4.43 -15.33
N ALA A 4 -8.06 3.80 -14.69
CA ALA A 4 -8.12 3.41 -13.31
C ALA A 4 -6.77 3.59 -12.61
N VAL A 5 -6.82 3.92 -11.32
CA VAL A 5 -5.66 4.04 -10.44
C VAL A 5 -5.86 3.12 -9.26
N ILE A 6 -4.86 2.28 -9.00
CA ILE A 6 -4.82 1.41 -7.81
C ILE A 6 -3.86 2.05 -6.81
N PHE A 7 -4.33 2.37 -5.62
CA PHE A 7 -3.52 2.91 -4.55
C PHE A 7 -3.13 1.84 -3.54
N ASP A 8 -1.90 1.87 -3.08
CA ASP A 8 -1.58 1.37 -1.76
C ASP A 8 -2.12 2.32 -0.68
N VAL A 9 -2.05 1.93 0.60
CA VAL A 9 -2.62 2.72 1.70
C VAL A 9 -1.55 3.21 2.66
N ASP A 10 -0.80 2.28 3.25
CA ASP A 10 0.17 2.57 4.31
C ASP A 10 1.42 3.25 3.73
N GLY A 11 1.71 4.49 4.17
CA GLY A 11 2.76 5.33 3.60
C GLY A 11 2.37 6.02 2.29
N THR A 12 1.28 5.60 1.66
CA THR A 12 0.75 6.17 0.41
C THR A 12 -0.42 7.13 0.66
N LEU A 13 -1.51 6.66 1.25
CA LEU A 13 -2.69 7.47 1.60
C LEU A 13 -2.72 7.86 3.08
N VAL A 14 -2.11 7.06 3.94
CA VAL A 14 -2.01 7.28 5.39
C VAL A 14 -0.54 7.21 5.80
N ASP A 15 -0.10 8.15 6.61
CA ASP A 15 1.23 8.14 7.22
C ASP A 15 1.22 7.18 8.43
N SER A 16 1.44 5.89 8.17
CA SER A 16 1.22 4.80 9.13
C SER A 16 2.39 3.81 9.25
N ASN A 17 3.39 3.91 8.37
CA ASN A 17 4.46 2.89 8.28
C ASN A 17 5.24 2.70 9.59
N ASP A 18 5.58 3.79 10.28
CA ASP A 18 6.30 3.74 11.56
C ASP A 18 5.42 3.16 12.66
N ASP A 19 4.15 3.50 12.68
CA ASP A 19 3.15 3.00 13.63
C ASP A 19 2.93 1.50 13.49
N HIS A 20 2.85 1.00 12.25
CA HIS A 20 2.82 -0.44 11.99
C HIS A 20 4.08 -1.15 12.49
N ALA A 21 5.26 -0.58 12.22
CA ALA A 21 6.51 -1.15 12.68
C ALA A 21 6.60 -1.19 14.21
N LEU A 22 6.19 -0.12 14.90
CA LEU A 22 6.15 -0.06 16.36
C LEU A 22 5.19 -1.10 16.95
N ALA A 23 3.99 -1.27 16.37
CA ALA A 23 3.03 -2.26 16.81
C ALA A 23 3.58 -3.70 16.68
N TRP A 24 4.27 -4.01 15.57
CA TRP A 24 4.96 -5.28 15.39
C TRP A 24 6.08 -5.50 16.40
N VAL A 25 6.95 -4.50 16.61
CA VAL A 25 8.04 -4.57 17.59
C VAL A 25 7.49 -4.86 18.98
N GLN A 26 6.44 -4.15 19.38
CA GLN A 26 5.82 -4.35 20.69
C GLN A 26 5.22 -5.75 20.83
N ALA A 27 4.42 -6.22 19.86
CA ALA A 27 3.78 -7.53 19.90
C ALA A 27 4.81 -8.67 19.96
N ILE A 28 5.89 -8.58 19.18
CA ILE A 28 6.98 -9.56 19.17
C ILE A 28 7.72 -9.53 20.52
N THR A 29 7.96 -8.35 21.07
CA THR A 29 8.64 -8.20 22.37
C THR A 29 7.81 -8.77 23.51
N GLU A 30 6.51 -8.54 23.52
CA GLU A 30 5.57 -9.09 24.51
C GLU A 30 5.47 -10.63 24.42
N SER A 31 5.79 -11.24 23.27
CA SER A 31 5.91 -12.70 23.12
C SER A 31 7.21 -13.28 23.69
N GLY A 32 8.07 -12.45 24.30
CA GLY A 32 9.36 -12.85 24.86
C GLY A 32 10.52 -12.86 23.87
N ARG A 33 10.33 -12.36 22.65
CA ARG A 33 11.37 -12.22 21.63
C ARG A 33 11.89 -10.80 21.58
N ARG A 34 13.11 -10.63 21.08
CA ARG A 34 13.70 -9.30 20.84
C ARG A 34 13.80 -9.05 19.36
N VAL A 35 13.31 -7.90 18.92
CA VAL A 35 13.46 -7.39 17.56
C VAL A 35 13.68 -5.88 17.63
N GLU A 36 14.57 -5.38 16.79
CA GLU A 36 14.83 -3.94 16.69
C GLU A 36 13.90 -3.32 15.64
N PHE A 37 13.47 -2.08 15.90
CA PHE A 37 12.65 -1.31 14.96
C PHE A 37 13.28 -1.25 13.55
N SER A 38 14.58 -1.05 13.47
CA SER A 38 15.34 -0.99 12.21
C SER A 38 15.29 -2.28 11.39
N ARG A 39 14.97 -3.43 12.00
CA ARG A 39 14.75 -4.70 11.30
C ARG A 39 13.31 -4.87 10.82
N VAL A 40 12.35 -4.28 11.50
CA VAL A 40 10.93 -4.40 11.18
C VAL A 40 10.49 -3.35 10.16
N ARG A 41 10.93 -2.10 10.37
CA ARG A 41 10.49 -0.96 9.55
C ARG A 41 10.68 -1.15 8.03
N PRO A 42 11.81 -1.68 7.53
CA PRO A 42 12.00 -1.93 6.11
C PRO A 42 11.08 -3.01 5.53
N LEU A 43 10.40 -3.80 6.36
CA LEU A 43 9.50 -4.87 5.94
C LEU A 43 8.03 -4.42 5.90
N ILE A 44 7.74 -3.21 6.37
CA ILE A 44 6.40 -2.63 6.26
C ILE A 44 6.09 -2.38 4.77
N GLY A 45 4.87 -2.72 4.37
CA GLY A 45 4.43 -2.78 2.97
C GLY A 45 4.23 -4.20 2.45
N MET A 46 4.97 -5.19 3.01
CA MET A 46 4.59 -6.60 2.86
C MET A 46 3.62 -7.02 3.96
N GLY A 47 2.85 -8.08 3.74
CA GLY A 47 1.92 -8.59 4.74
C GLY A 47 2.63 -9.33 5.89
N GLY A 48 1.88 -9.53 6.97
CA GLY A 48 2.37 -10.24 8.15
C GLY A 48 2.81 -11.68 7.87
N ASP A 49 2.25 -12.30 6.83
CA ASP A 49 2.63 -13.64 6.33
C ASP A 49 4.10 -13.74 5.91
N LYS A 50 4.71 -12.61 5.52
CA LYS A 50 6.12 -12.51 5.13
C LYS A 50 6.97 -11.82 6.19
N LEU A 51 6.46 -10.74 6.80
CA LEU A 51 7.17 -9.99 7.81
C LEU A 51 7.50 -10.85 9.04
N LEU A 52 6.52 -11.55 9.60
CA LEU A 52 6.72 -12.31 10.84
C LEU A 52 7.76 -13.43 10.70
N PRO A 53 7.71 -14.29 9.65
CA PRO A 53 8.76 -15.28 9.42
C PRO A 53 10.15 -14.66 9.23
N GLU A 54 10.25 -13.53 8.54
CA GLU A 54 11.54 -12.87 8.26
C GLU A 54 12.23 -12.39 9.55
N VAL A 55 11.47 -11.87 10.51
CA VAL A 55 12.05 -11.30 11.74
C VAL A 55 12.14 -12.30 12.90
N THR A 56 11.31 -13.35 12.90
CA THR A 56 11.22 -14.28 14.03
C THR A 56 11.48 -15.76 13.68
N GLY A 57 11.38 -16.12 12.39
CA GLY A 57 11.39 -17.52 11.94
C GLY A 57 10.07 -18.27 12.17
N LEU A 58 9.03 -17.60 12.71
CA LEU A 58 7.73 -18.20 12.97
C LEU A 58 6.80 -18.06 11.75
N SER A 59 6.12 -19.15 11.39
CA SER A 59 4.98 -19.03 10.47
C SER A 59 3.86 -18.24 11.13
N ILE A 60 3.21 -17.33 10.38
CA ILE A 60 2.03 -16.60 10.85
C ILE A 60 0.87 -17.55 11.19
N ASP A 61 0.80 -18.71 10.54
CA ASP A 61 -0.24 -19.72 10.76
C ASP A 61 -0.01 -20.58 12.00
N SER A 62 1.20 -20.54 12.59
CA SER A 62 1.48 -21.25 13.83
C SER A 62 0.65 -20.64 14.98
N PRO A 63 0.35 -21.41 16.05
CA PRO A 63 -0.37 -20.88 17.21
C PRO A 63 0.27 -19.61 17.80
N GLU A 64 1.60 -19.58 17.88
CA GLU A 64 2.36 -18.45 18.38
C GLU A 64 2.34 -17.27 17.40
N GLY A 65 2.49 -17.52 16.08
CA GLY A 65 2.41 -16.50 15.05
C GLY A 65 1.05 -15.82 15.03
N LYS A 66 -0.04 -16.59 15.11
CA LYS A 66 -1.41 -16.06 15.23
C LYS A 66 -1.59 -15.18 16.47
N ALA A 67 -1.03 -15.61 17.61
CA ALA A 67 -1.10 -14.83 18.83
C ALA A 67 -0.36 -13.48 18.71
N ILE A 68 0.84 -13.47 18.11
CA ILE A 68 1.61 -12.25 17.84
C ILE A 68 0.85 -11.33 16.86
N ALA A 69 0.32 -11.86 15.77
CA ALA A 69 -0.43 -11.08 14.78
C ALA A 69 -1.71 -10.46 15.39
N SER A 70 -2.47 -11.25 16.16
CA SER A 70 -3.64 -10.73 16.90
C SER A 70 -3.23 -9.63 17.88
N ARG A 71 -2.15 -9.83 18.65
CA ARG A 71 -1.67 -8.82 19.59
C ARG A 71 -1.21 -7.54 18.91
N ARG A 72 -0.52 -7.67 17.74
CA ARG A 72 -0.12 -6.52 16.92
C ARG A 72 -1.35 -5.70 16.49
N ARG A 73 -2.41 -6.37 16.05
CA ARG A 73 -3.67 -5.71 15.67
C ARG A 73 -4.27 -4.93 16.84
N ASP A 74 -4.38 -5.56 18.01
CA ASP A 74 -4.91 -4.91 19.21
C ASP A 74 -4.11 -3.65 19.60
N ILE A 75 -2.78 -3.75 19.53
CA ILE A 75 -1.88 -2.63 19.81
C ILE A 75 -2.10 -1.51 18.80
N PHE A 76 -2.09 -1.85 17.52
CA PHE A 76 -2.25 -0.86 16.44
C PHE A 76 -3.58 -0.12 16.54
N GLN A 77 -4.67 -0.85 16.69
CA GLN A 77 -6.02 -0.27 16.79
C GLN A 77 -6.19 0.62 18.02
N ARG A 78 -5.62 0.22 19.16
CA ARG A 78 -5.77 0.96 20.41
C ARG A 78 -4.84 2.16 20.50
N ASP A 79 -3.57 1.99 20.17
CA ASP A 79 -2.50 2.92 20.54
C ASP A 79 -2.03 3.79 19.37
N HIS A 80 -2.20 3.34 18.13
CA HIS A 80 -1.67 4.01 16.93
C HIS A 80 -2.77 4.62 16.05
N LEU A 81 -3.73 3.81 15.63
CA LEU A 81 -4.77 4.21 14.68
C LEU A 81 -5.48 5.54 15.03
N PRO A 82 -5.83 5.84 16.31
CA PRO A 82 -6.48 7.10 16.66
C PRO A 82 -5.62 8.36 16.44
N HIS A 83 -4.32 8.19 16.22
CA HIS A 83 -3.35 9.28 16.07
C HIS A 83 -2.84 9.43 14.64
N LEU A 84 -3.18 8.50 13.75
CA LEU A 84 -2.76 8.53 12.36
C LEU A 84 -3.31 9.75 11.61
N LYS A 85 -2.60 10.14 10.58
CA LYS A 85 -2.97 11.26 9.70
C LYS A 85 -2.90 10.82 8.24
N PRO A 86 -3.69 11.46 7.37
CA PRO A 86 -3.50 11.30 5.94
C PRO A 86 -2.08 11.68 5.53
N THR A 87 -1.52 11.00 4.57
CA THR A 87 -0.33 11.49 3.87
C THR A 87 -0.65 12.82 3.20
N ARG A 88 0.31 13.72 3.19
CA ARG A 88 0.15 15.08 2.66
C ARG A 88 -0.38 15.05 1.21
N GLY A 89 -1.50 15.73 0.96
CA GLY A 89 -2.14 15.81 -0.34
C GLY A 89 -2.95 14.57 -0.76
N ALA A 90 -3.01 13.49 0.03
CA ALA A 90 -3.67 12.24 -0.35
C ALA A 90 -5.13 12.45 -0.75
N GLN A 91 -5.94 13.09 0.10
CA GLN A 91 -7.36 13.33 -0.20
C GLN A 91 -7.53 14.21 -1.43
N ALA A 92 -6.73 15.29 -1.54
CA ALA A 92 -6.81 16.22 -2.67
C ALA A 92 -6.47 15.53 -4.01
N LEU A 93 -5.46 14.65 -4.02
CA LEU A 93 -5.12 13.85 -5.19
C LEU A 93 -6.26 12.91 -5.59
N LEU A 94 -6.87 12.23 -4.63
CA LEU A 94 -8.01 11.33 -4.90
C LEU A 94 -9.21 12.10 -5.47
N GLU A 95 -9.54 13.26 -4.89
CA GLU A 95 -10.63 14.11 -5.37
C GLU A 95 -10.36 14.59 -6.80
N TRP A 96 -9.13 15.02 -7.08
CA TRP A 96 -8.72 15.46 -8.42
C TRP A 96 -8.84 14.34 -9.46
N LEU A 97 -8.34 13.15 -9.16
CA LEU A 97 -8.39 11.99 -10.06
C LEU A 97 -9.82 11.54 -10.32
N ARG A 98 -10.69 11.55 -9.30
CA ARG A 98 -12.11 11.27 -9.46
C ARG A 98 -12.77 12.30 -10.39
N ASP A 99 -12.47 13.58 -10.23
CA ASP A 99 -13.02 14.65 -11.07
C ASP A 99 -12.50 14.57 -12.52
N ASP A 100 -11.27 14.04 -12.72
CA ASP A 100 -10.71 13.66 -14.03
C ASP A 100 -11.25 12.28 -14.52
N ARG A 101 -12.29 11.73 -13.86
CA ARG A 101 -13.03 10.51 -14.22
C ARG A 101 -12.22 9.23 -14.16
N GLN A 102 -11.18 9.18 -13.35
CA GLN A 102 -10.45 7.96 -13.06
C GLN A 102 -11.24 7.09 -12.08
N LYS A 103 -11.25 5.77 -12.30
CA LYS A 103 -11.70 4.82 -11.28
C LYS A 103 -10.63 4.70 -10.21
N LEU A 104 -11.01 4.85 -8.95
CA LEU A 104 -10.10 4.77 -7.81
C LEU A 104 -10.29 3.45 -7.07
N LEU A 105 -9.24 2.66 -6.99
CA LEU A 105 -9.20 1.37 -6.32
C LEU A 105 -8.07 1.33 -5.31
N VAL A 106 -8.14 0.38 -4.38
CA VAL A 106 -7.10 0.13 -3.39
C VAL A 106 -6.63 -1.32 -3.44
N ALA A 107 -5.34 -1.52 -3.22
CA ALA A 107 -4.68 -2.81 -3.01
C ALA A 107 -3.78 -2.73 -1.78
N SER A 108 -4.28 -3.12 -0.61
CA SER A 108 -3.58 -3.05 0.67
C SER A 108 -3.27 -4.43 1.24
N SER A 109 -2.13 -4.59 1.91
CA SER A 109 -1.78 -5.79 2.68
C SER A 109 -2.43 -5.84 4.07
N ALA A 110 -3.21 -4.82 4.45
CA ALA A 110 -4.03 -4.81 5.66
C ALA A 110 -5.23 -5.76 5.55
N GLU A 111 -5.72 -6.26 6.69
CA GLU A 111 -6.99 -6.97 6.76
C GLU A 111 -8.17 -6.01 6.51
N ASP A 112 -9.32 -6.54 6.12
CA ASP A 112 -10.47 -5.75 5.66
C ASP A 112 -10.96 -4.73 6.70
N ASP A 113 -11.05 -5.10 7.96
CA ASP A 113 -11.50 -4.20 9.04
C ASP A 113 -10.49 -3.07 9.33
N GLU A 114 -9.18 -3.35 9.26
CA GLU A 114 -8.12 -2.35 9.41
C GLU A 114 -8.11 -1.42 8.20
N LEU A 115 -8.24 -1.97 6.99
CA LEU A 115 -8.30 -1.20 5.74
C LEU A 115 -9.43 -0.17 5.74
N ARG A 116 -10.63 -0.55 6.18
CA ARG A 116 -11.75 0.41 6.27
C ARG A 116 -11.43 1.59 7.17
N GLN A 117 -10.83 1.34 8.33
CA GLN A 117 -10.45 2.39 9.27
C GLN A 117 -9.35 3.30 8.71
N LEU A 118 -8.37 2.74 8.00
CA LEU A 118 -7.32 3.51 7.32
C LEU A 118 -7.90 4.39 6.20
N LEU A 119 -8.86 3.88 5.43
CA LEU A 119 -9.56 4.68 4.41
C LEU A 119 -10.39 5.82 5.02
N ASP A 120 -10.95 5.63 6.20
CA ASP A 120 -11.63 6.70 6.94
C ASP A 120 -10.63 7.78 7.40
N VAL A 121 -9.45 7.38 7.91
CA VAL A 121 -8.36 8.31 8.25
C VAL A 121 -7.92 9.10 7.02
N ALA A 122 -7.76 8.45 5.86
CA ALA A 122 -7.37 9.11 4.61
C ALA A 122 -8.46 10.04 4.03
N GLY A 123 -9.69 10.02 4.57
CA GLY A 123 -10.85 10.69 3.95
C GLY A 123 -11.25 10.07 2.61
N ALA A 124 -10.84 8.83 2.36
CA ALA A 124 -10.93 8.14 1.07
C ALA A 124 -12.20 7.27 0.93
N SER A 125 -12.89 6.94 2.00
CA SER A 125 -13.99 5.95 2.04
C SER A 125 -15.12 6.21 1.04
N ARG A 126 -15.34 7.47 0.63
CA ARG A 126 -16.36 7.84 -0.37
C ARG A 126 -15.78 8.06 -1.78
N LEU A 127 -14.48 7.99 -1.91
CA LEU A 127 -13.76 8.25 -3.16
C LEU A 127 -13.34 6.93 -3.83
N ILE A 128 -13.09 5.90 -3.03
CA ILE A 128 -12.65 4.58 -3.50
C ILE A 128 -13.87 3.77 -3.95
N GLU A 129 -13.86 3.31 -5.20
CA GLU A 129 -14.93 2.50 -5.78
C GLU A 129 -14.85 1.03 -5.34
N SER A 130 -13.63 0.53 -5.15
CA SER A 130 -13.39 -0.85 -4.69
C SER A 130 -12.05 -0.96 -3.98
N ALA A 131 -12.04 -1.68 -2.88
CA ALA A 131 -10.83 -1.98 -2.11
C ALA A 131 -10.58 -3.49 -2.09
N THR A 132 -9.32 -3.89 -2.23
CA THR A 132 -8.83 -5.25 -2.00
C THR A 132 -7.91 -5.25 -0.79
N SER A 133 -8.14 -6.20 0.09
CA SER A 133 -7.42 -6.42 1.34
C SER A 133 -6.59 -7.71 1.28
N SER A 134 -5.85 -8.03 2.33
CA SER A 134 -5.16 -9.32 2.44
C SER A 134 -6.11 -10.52 2.34
N ASP A 135 -7.38 -10.33 2.69
CA ASP A 135 -8.40 -11.39 2.65
C ASP A 135 -8.79 -11.78 1.20
N ASP A 136 -8.47 -10.93 0.23
CA ASP A 136 -8.74 -11.15 -1.20
C ASP A 136 -7.56 -11.82 -1.95
N ALA A 137 -6.46 -12.12 -1.27
CA ALA A 137 -5.22 -12.60 -1.87
C ALA A 137 -4.62 -13.78 -1.08
N GLU A 138 -4.07 -14.77 -1.79
CA GLU A 138 -3.38 -15.90 -1.14
C GLU A 138 -2.01 -15.48 -0.59
N ARG A 139 -1.37 -14.53 -1.25
CA ARG A 139 -0.02 -14.03 -0.91
C ARG A 139 0.02 -12.52 -0.94
N SER A 140 0.61 -11.95 0.10
CA SER A 140 0.81 -10.51 0.17
C SER A 140 1.93 -10.00 -0.75
N LYS A 141 2.04 -8.68 -0.89
CA LYS A 141 3.16 -8.03 -1.61
C LYS A 141 4.52 -8.55 -1.10
N PRO A 142 5.49 -8.73 -1.94
CA PRO A 142 5.62 -8.33 -3.35
C PRO A 142 5.02 -9.33 -4.36
N ASP A 143 4.22 -10.32 -3.95
CA ASP A 143 3.47 -11.13 -4.89
C ASP A 143 2.33 -10.31 -5.52
N PRO A 144 1.94 -10.61 -6.78
CA PRO A 144 0.99 -9.78 -7.51
C PRO A 144 -0.47 -9.99 -7.11
N ASP A 145 -0.77 -10.93 -6.24
CA ASP A 145 -2.11 -11.49 -6.02
C ASP A 145 -3.14 -10.41 -5.67
N ILE A 146 -2.78 -9.48 -4.76
CA ILE A 146 -3.67 -8.40 -4.31
C ILE A 146 -3.87 -7.34 -5.41
N VAL A 147 -2.81 -7.02 -6.16
CA VAL A 147 -2.88 -6.09 -7.30
C VAL A 147 -3.70 -6.71 -8.43
N ALA A 148 -3.51 -8.01 -8.70
CA ALA A 148 -4.30 -8.74 -9.69
C ALA A 148 -5.79 -8.81 -9.30
N ALA A 149 -6.11 -8.93 -8.01
CA ALA A 149 -7.49 -8.85 -7.52
C ALA A 149 -8.09 -7.45 -7.79
N ALA A 150 -7.35 -6.37 -7.49
CA ALA A 150 -7.76 -5.01 -7.79
C ALA A 150 -7.96 -4.78 -9.30
N LEU A 151 -7.06 -5.30 -10.14
CA LEU A 151 -7.18 -5.24 -11.60
C LEU A 151 -8.47 -5.90 -12.11
N ARG A 152 -8.82 -7.07 -11.60
CA ARG A 152 -10.10 -7.72 -11.95
C ARG A 152 -11.30 -6.85 -11.60
N ARG A 153 -11.25 -6.17 -10.45
CA ARG A 153 -12.33 -5.26 -10.00
C ARG A 153 -12.37 -3.95 -10.78
N ALA A 154 -11.23 -3.47 -11.29
CA ALA A 154 -11.17 -2.29 -12.15
C ALA A 154 -11.99 -2.45 -13.43
N GLY A 155 -12.04 -3.67 -14.00
CA GLY A 155 -12.84 -3.98 -15.19
C GLY A 155 -12.38 -3.25 -16.45
N VAL A 156 -11.12 -2.81 -16.48
CA VAL A 156 -10.46 -2.19 -17.64
C VAL A 156 -9.17 -2.95 -17.96
N PRO A 157 -8.64 -2.85 -19.19
CA PRO A 157 -7.38 -3.50 -19.55
C PRO A 157 -6.22 -3.06 -18.64
N ALA A 158 -5.31 -3.97 -18.30
CA ALA A 158 -4.14 -3.67 -17.46
C ALA A 158 -3.31 -2.49 -17.98
N ALA A 159 -3.18 -2.34 -19.31
CA ALA A 159 -2.49 -1.22 -19.94
C ALA A 159 -3.16 0.16 -19.68
N GLU A 160 -4.38 0.17 -19.18
CA GLU A 160 -5.14 1.38 -18.83
C GLU A 160 -5.21 1.61 -17.32
N VAL A 161 -4.42 0.85 -16.53
CA VAL A 161 -4.33 0.93 -15.08
C VAL A 161 -2.92 1.32 -14.68
N ILE A 162 -2.80 2.18 -13.71
CA ILE A 162 -1.53 2.52 -13.06
C ILE A 162 -1.68 2.36 -11.55
N MET A 163 -0.60 1.96 -10.87
CA MET A 163 -0.55 1.91 -9.41
C MET A 163 0.14 3.15 -8.85
N VAL A 164 -0.19 3.52 -7.63
CA VAL A 164 0.56 4.47 -6.80
C VAL A 164 0.88 3.77 -5.49
N GLY A 165 2.15 3.76 -5.11
CA GLY A 165 2.63 3.09 -3.90
C GLY A 165 3.94 3.68 -3.42
N ASP A 166 4.34 3.38 -2.19
CA ASP A 166 5.49 3.99 -1.53
C ASP A 166 6.64 3.02 -1.26
N THR A 167 6.46 1.71 -1.51
CA THR A 167 7.46 0.69 -1.18
C THR A 167 8.01 -0.04 -2.39
N PRO A 168 9.23 -0.65 -2.29
CA PRO A 168 9.74 -1.59 -3.30
C PRO A 168 8.83 -2.80 -3.50
N TYR A 169 8.04 -3.17 -2.50
CA TYR A 169 7.08 -4.28 -2.57
C TYR A 169 5.91 -3.96 -3.49
N ASP A 170 5.44 -2.70 -3.48
CA ASP A 170 4.44 -2.20 -4.42
C ASP A 170 4.97 -2.22 -5.84
N VAL A 171 6.19 -1.72 -6.03
CA VAL A 171 6.86 -1.74 -7.34
C VAL A 171 6.93 -3.17 -7.88
N ALA A 172 7.41 -4.11 -7.06
CA ALA A 172 7.51 -5.51 -7.48
C ALA A 172 6.15 -6.14 -7.77
N ALA A 173 5.13 -5.87 -6.95
CA ALA A 173 3.78 -6.41 -7.13
C ALA A 173 3.12 -5.86 -8.40
N ALA A 174 3.21 -4.54 -8.66
CA ALA A 174 2.67 -3.90 -9.85
C ALA A 174 3.32 -4.44 -11.14
N LEU A 175 4.66 -4.50 -11.17
CA LEU A 175 5.39 -5.02 -12.34
C LEU A 175 5.06 -6.49 -12.62
N ARG A 176 4.94 -7.33 -11.57
CA ARG A 176 4.53 -8.74 -11.71
C ARG A 176 3.06 -8.88 -12.16
N ALA A 177 2.21 -7.93 -11.80
CA ALA A 177 0.83 -7.85 -12.28
C ALA A 177 0.72 -7.28 -13.71
N GLY A 178 1.81 -6.78 -14.28
CA GLY A 178 1.88 -6.25 -15.65
C GLY A 178 1.33 -4.83 -15.78
N ILE A 179 1.39 -4.03 -14.71
CA ILE A 179 1.00 -2.61 -14.73
C ILE A 179 2.16 -1.69 -14.33
N GLU A 180 2.09 -0.45 -14.79
CA GLU A 180 3.01 0.60 -14.38
C GLU A 180 2.69 1.10 -12.96
N ILE A 181 3.69 1.69 -12.29
CA ILE A 181 3.56 2.25 -10.96
C ILE A 181 4.27 3.60 -10.85
N ILE A 182 3.64 4.54 -10.15
CA ILE A 182 4.25 5.77 -9.63
C ILE A 182 4.70 5.48 -8.21
N GLY A 183 5.97 5.75 -7.91
CA GLY A 183 6.54 5.63 -6.56
C GLY A 183 6.36 6.92 -5.76
N LEU A 184 6.15 6.79 -4.44
CA LEU A 184 6.14 7.91 -3.50
C LEU A 184 7.25 7.72 -2.45
N ARG A 185 8.00 8.78 -2.15
CA ARG A 185 9.02 8.76 -1.08
C ARG A 185 8.43 8.92 0.32
N SER A 186 7.13 9.14 0.44
CA SER A 186 6.43 9.24 1.73
C SER A 186 6.61 7.99 2.61
N GLY A 187 6.87 6.82 2.01
CA GLY A 187 7.23 5.60 2.72
C GLY A 187 8.64 5.55 3.29
N GLY A 188 9.47 6.56 3.02
CA GLY A 188 10.85 6.64 3.51
C GLY A 188 11.88 5.95 2.61
N TRP A 189 11.50 5.53 1.39
CA TRP A 189 12.39 4.89 0.43
C TRP A 189 12.96 5.91 -0.57
N SER A 190 14.18 5.67 -1.03
CA SER A 190 14.86 6.48 -2.06
C SER A 190 14.42 6.11 -3.47
N ASP A 191 14.69 6.98 -4.45
CA ASP A 191 14.41 6.71 -5.87
C ASP A 191 15.14 5.45 -6.36
N GLN A 192 16.32 5.14 -5.81
CA GLN A 192 17.08 3.95 -6.17
C GLN A 192 16.36 2.68 -5.69
N GLU A 193 15.74 2.71 -4.50
CA GLU A 193 15.02 1.57 -3.95
C GLU A 193 13.64 1.40 -4.62
N LEU A 194 13.06 2.49 -5.14
CA LEU A 194 11.83 2.48 -5.94
C LEU A 194 12.10 2.25 -7.45
N THR A 195 13.28 1.74 -7.80
CA THR A 195 13.63 1.42 -9.19
C THR A 195 12.60 0.49 -9.82
N GLY A 196 12.09 0.88 -10.99
CA GLY A 196 11.01 0.19 -11.70
C GLY A 196 9.71 1.01 -11.73
N ALA A 197 9.58 2.02 -10.87
CA ALA A 197 8.52 3.01 -10.99
C ALA A 197 8.77 3.90 -12.22
N VAL A 198 7.70 4.26 -12.94
CA VAL A 198 7.79 5.12 -14.15
C VAL A 198 8.01 6.58 -13.82
N ALA A 199 7.74 6.99 -12.59
CA ALA A 199 8.07 8.29 -12.00
C ALA A 199 8.08 8.15 -10.47
N VAL A 200 8.82 9.03 -9.77
CA VAL A 200 8.87 9.07 -8.31
C VAL A 200 8.62 10.52 -7.86
N TYR A 201 7.73 10.68 -6.87
CA TYR A 201 7.38 11.97 -6.27
C TYR A 201 7.65 11.93 -4.76
N ALA A 202 7.70 13.10 -4.12
CA ALA A 202 7.91 13.14 -2.68
C ALA A 202 6.73 12.53 -1.92
N ASP A 203 5.51 12.90 -2.30
CA ASP A 203 4.24 12.49 -1.68
C ASP A 203 3.07 12.76 -2.65
N PRO A 204 1.81 12.47 -2.27
CA PRO A 204 0.64 12.76 -3.10
C PRO A 204 0.47 14.24 -3.46
N GLU A 205 0.91 15.19 -2.62
CA GLU A 205 0.83 16.62 -2.94
C GLU A 205 1.78 16.98 -4.07
N ASP A 206 3.04 16.51 -4.00
CA ASP A 206 4.03 16.72 -5.06
C ASP A 206 3.56 16.11 -6.39
N LEU A 207 2.96 14.92 -6.35
CA LEU A 207 2.35 14.30 -7.54
C LEU A 207 1.22 15.18 -8.11
N LEU A 208 0.36 15.73 -7.26
CA LEU A 208 -0.75 16.59 -7.66
C LEU A 208 -0.24 17.92 -8.23
N GLU A 209 0.76 18.55 -7.62
CA GLU A 209 1.38 19.79 -8.11
C GLU A 209 2.01 19.61 -9.51
N HIS A 210 2.50 18.41 -9.81
CA HIS A 210 3.11 18.07 -11.10
C HIS A 210 2.19 17.26 -12.01
N TYR A 211 0.88 17.25 -11.75
CA TYR A 211 -0.08 16.37 -12.41
C TYR A 211 -0.03 16.42 -13.93
N ASP A 212 0.06 17.62 -14.52
CA ASP A 212 0.07 17.80 -15.98
C ASP A 212 1.34 17.23 -16.66
N LEU A 213 2.41 17.04 -15.90
CA LEU A 213 3.67 16.43 -16.37
C LEU A 213 3.79 14.95 -15.96
N SER A 214 2.85 14.48 -15.17
CA SER A 214 2.87 13.13 -14.60
C SER A 214 2.51 12.06 -15.64
N PRO A 215 2.77 10.78 -15.32
CA PRO A 215 2.34 9.66 -16.15
C PRO A 215 0.84 9.64 -16.46
N PHE A 216 -0.01 10.22 -15.62
CA PHE A 216 -1.45 10.31 -15.85
C PHE A 216 -1.83 11.01 -17.18
N LYS A 217 -1.03 11.95 -17.63
CA LYS A 217 -1.25 12.70 -18.88
C LYS A 217 -0.51 12.12 -20.10
N ARG A 218 0.29 11.07 -19.92
CA ARG A 218 0.98 10.41 -21.05
C ARG A 218 -0.02 9.66 -21.93
N PRO A 219 0.15 9.70 -23.28
CA PRO A 219 -0.56 8.76 -24.13
C PRO A 219 -0.17 7.32 -23.77
N LEU A 220 -1.16 6.43 -23.68
CA LEU A 220 -0.86 5.02 -23.52
C LEU A 220 -0.08 4.49 -24.75
N PRO A 221 0.85 3.54 -24.56
CA PRO A 221 1.54 2.91 -25.68
C PRO A 221 0.51 2.32 -26.65
N ALA A 222 0.77 2.49 -27.96
CA ALA A 222 -0.09 1.91 -28.97
C ALA A 222 -0.24 0.40 -28.72
N ARG A 223 -1.47 -0.10 -28.73
CA ARG A 223 -1.74 -1.54 -28.59
C ARG A 223 -0.98 -2.27 -29.72
N SER A 224 -0.04 -3.14 -29.35
CA SER A 224 0.49 -4.10 -30.32
C SER A 224 -0.67 -4.99 -30.81
N PRO A 225 -0.77 -5.22 -32.13
CA PRO A 225 -1.84 -6.01 -32.73
C PRO A 225 -1.81 -7.48 -32.24
#